data_ea901c49e39b15b2c8dc08058970a509
#
_entry.id   ea901c49e39b15b2c8dc08058970a509
#
_cell.length_a   1.000
_cell.length_b   1.000
_cell.length_c   1.000
_cell.angle_alpha   90.00
_cell.angle_beta   90.00
_cell.angle_gamma   90.00
#
_symmetry.space_group_name_H-M   'P 1'
#
loop_
_entity.id
_entity.type
_entity.pdbx_description
1 polymer ?
#
loop_
_entity_poly.entity_id
_entity_poly.type
_entity_poly.pdbx_seq_one_letter_code
_entity_poly.pdbx_strand_id
1 'polypeptide(L)'
;MWERRAQIKDRLLNEHRKTESLLLPYMELVLGEYEKELERYSGDIGEFIANVEEHWYPHVEFEEKEVLPAIFGHPIVNELLAEHKKIKELIEKAKRVKSMGEKVAVLRELVLAIKNHIKKENDVIPGLLY
;
A
#
# COMPACT_ATOMS: atom_id res chain seq x y z
N MET A 1 1.47 7.18 27.98
CA MET A 1 0.35 6.71 27.15
C MET A 1 0.03 7.67 26.04
N TRP A 2 -0.10 8.94 26.32
CA TRP A 2 -0.29 9.99 25.32
C TRP A 2 0.84 10.05 24.30
N GLU A 3 2.08 10.03 24.78
CA GLU A 3 3.28 10.11 23.95
C GLU A 3 3.38 8.94 22.98
N ARG A 4 3.01 7.73 23.43
CA ARG A 4 3.05 6.55 22.57
C ARG A 4 2.03 6.63 21.44
N ARG A 5 0.81 7.09 21.71
CA ARG A 5 -0.23 7.25 20.68
C ARG A 5 0.17 8.31 19.66
N ALA A 6 0.72 9.43 20.12
CA ALA A 6 1.22 10.47 19.22
C ALA A 6 2.35 9.94 18.33
N GLN A 7 3.27 9.17 18.89
CA GLN A 7 4.37 8.56 18.13
C GLN A 7 3.86 7.56 17.08
N ILE A 8 2.89 6.73 17.45
CA ILE A 8 2.26 5.78 16.52
C ILE A 8 1.60 6.53 15.37
N LYS A 9 0.85 7.58 15.66
CA LYS A 9 0.18 8.42 14.68
C LYS A 9 1.18 9.05 13.72
N ASP A 10 2.23 9.68 14.26
CA ASP A 10 3.25 10.34 13.45
C ASP A 10 3.97 9.35 12.54
N ARG A 11 4.33 8.19 13.07
CA ARG A 11 4.97 7.14 12.28
C ARG A 11 4.06 6.64 11.17
N LEU A 12 2.77 6.42 11.47
CA LEU A 12 1.81 5.97 10.48
C LEU A 12 1.71 6.97 9.32
N LEU A 13 1.55 8.25 9.63
CA LEU A 13 1.44 9.30 8.61
C LEU A 13 2.72 9.42 7.79
N ASN A 14 3.88 9.30 8.42
CA ASN A 14 5.16 9.33 7.72
C ASN A 14 5.32 8.13 6.79
N GLU A 15 4.93 6.94 7.21
CA GLU A 15 4.98 5.75 6.37
C GLU A 15 4.02 5.85 5.19
N HIS A 16 2.83 6.44 5.39
CA HIS A 16 1.88 6.70 4.31
C HIS A 16 2.46 7.68 3.27
N ARG A 17 3.13 8.73 3.71
CA ARG A 17 3.80 9.68 2.80
C ARG A 17 4.90 8.99 1.99
N LYS A 18 5.68 8.11 2.60
CA LYS A 18 6.70 7.34 1.91
C LYS A 18 6.09 6.42 0.87
N THR A 19 4.99 5.75 1.22
CA THR A 19 4.27 4.88 0.28
C THR A 19 3.74 5.69 -0.90
N GLU A 20 3.12 6.83 -0.66
CA GLU A 20 2.61 7.70 -1.73
C GLU A 20 3.74 8.19 -2.63
N SER A 21 4.87 8.58 -2.05
CA SER A 21 6.05 9.00 -2.82
C SER A 21 6.61 7.86 -3.68
N LEU A 22 6.59 6.64 -3.16
CA LEU A 22 7.01 5.46 -3.89
C LEU A 22 6.12 5.18 -5.09
N LEU A 23 4.80 5.35 -4.95
CA LEU A 23 3.83 5.09 -6.00
C LEU A 23 3.84 6.17 -7.10
N LEU A 24 4.16 7.41 -6.74
CA LEU A 24 4.00 8.56 -7.63
C LEU A 24 4.72 8.42 -8.97
N PRO A 25 6.00 8.02 -9.05
CA PRO A 25 6.71 7.91 -10.33
C PRO A 25 6.11 6.89 -11.29
N TYR A 26 5.41 5.90 -10.77
CA TYR A 26 4.86 4.80 -11.56
C TYR A 26 3.36 4.93 -11.83
N MET A 27 2.71 5.91 -11.22
CA MET A 27 1.26 6.08 -11.37
C MET A 27 0.85 6.38 -12.81
N GLU A 28 1.57 7.26 -13.49
CA GLU A 28 1.29 7.57 -14.89
C GLU A 28 1.52 6.36 -15.78
N LEU A 29 2.58 5.60 -15.51
CA LEU A 29 2.90 4.40 -16.28
C LEU A 29 1.85 3.31 -16.08
N VAL A 30 1.42 3.10 -14.83
CA VAL A 30 0.50 2.02 -14.48
C VAL A 30 -0.97 2.39 -14.74
N LEU A 31 -1.35 3.65 -14.49
CA LEU A 31 -2.73 4.12 -14.65
C LEU A 31 -2.99 4.77 -16.01
N GLY A 32 -1.95 5.08 -16.77
CA GLY A 32 -2.07 5.71 -18.08
C GLY A 32 -2.39 4.74 -19.21
N GLU A 33 -2.68 5.28 -20.38
CA GLU A 33 -3.03 4.51 -21.60
C GLU A 33 -1.80 4.13 -22.45
N TYR A 34 -0.63 3.98 -21.81
CA TYR A 34 0.63 3.74 -22.52
C TYR A 34 0.95 2.25 -22.73
N GLU A 35 -0.07 1.43 -23.03
CA GLU A 35 0.11 -0.02 -23.22
C GLU A 35 1.19 -0.39 -24.23
N LYS A 36 1.38 0.42 -25.27
CA LYS A 36 2.37 0.17 -26.32
C LYS A 36 3.82 0.42 -25.85
N GLU A 37 4.01 1.14 -24.76
CA GLU A 37 5.34 1.47 -24.23
C GLU A 37 5.74 0.62 -23.04
N LEU A 38 4.83 -0.25 -22.54
CA LEU A 38 5.04 -1.02 -21.33
C LEU A 38 6.21 -2.00 -21.41
N GLU A 39 6.44 -2.62 -22.57
CA GLU A 39 7.57 -3.51 -22.77
C GLU A 39 8.91 -2.77 -22.63
N ARG A 40 8.93 -1.51 -23.04
CA ARG A 40 10.11 -0.63 -22.89
C ARG A 40 10.46 -0.38 -21.42
N TYR A 41 9.46 -0.42 -20.53
CA TYR A 41 9.63 -0.15 -19.11
C TYR A 41 9.58 -1.41 -18.24
N SER A 42 9.78 -2.59 -18.83
CA SER A 42 9.69 -3.86 -18.10
C SER A 42 10.63 -3.94 -16.88
N GLY A 43 11.84 -3.39 -17.01
CA GLY A 43 12.80 -3.35 -15.91
C GLY A 43 12.31 -2.45 -14.78
N ASP A 44 11.75 -1.28 -15.13
CA ASP A 44 11.21 -0.33 -14.16
C ASP A 44 10.00 -0.91 -13.42
N ILE A 45 9.17 -1.67 -14.12
CA ILE A 45 8.00 -2.34 -13.51
C ILE A 45 8.46 -3.40 -12.51
N GLY A 46 9.46 -4.20 -12.84
CA GLY A 46 10.03 -5.19 -11.94
C GLY A 46 10.62 -4.55 -10.68
N GLU A 47 11.35 -3.45 -10.86
CA GLU A 47 11.90 -2.68 -9.76
C GLU A 47 10.80 -2.07 -8.88
N PHE A 48 9.73 -1.57 -9.50
CA PHE A 48 8.58 -1.05 -8.78
C PHE A 48 7.94 -2.11 -7.88
N ILE A 49 7.71 -3.32 -8.42
CA ILE A 49 7.14 -4.42 -7.64
C ILE A 49 8.02 -4.75 -6.45
N ALA A 50 9.35 -4.84 -6.65
CA ALA A 50 10.29 -5.13 -5.59
C ALA A 50 10.30 -4.04 -4.51
N ASN A 51 10.25 -2.77 -4.91
CA ASN A 51 10.22 -1.64 -3.99
C ASN A 51 8.93 -1.59 -3.18
N VAL A 52 7.79 -1.88 -3.81
CA VAL A 52 6.50 -1.96 -3.11
C VAL A 52 6.54 -3.07 -2.08
N GLU A 53 7.02 -4.25 -2.45
CA GLU A 53 7.11 -5.39 -1.53
C GLU A 53 8.01 -5.06 -0.33
N GLU A 54 9.20 -4.49 -0.58
CA GLU A 54 10.15 -4.13 0.46
C GLU A 54 9.61 -3.12 1.46
N HIS A 55 8.81 -2.17 0.98
CA HIS A 55 8.21 -1.15 1.84
C HIS A 55 6.94 -1.63 2.52
N TRP A 56 6.09 -2.36 1.80
CA TRP A 56 4.74 -2.70 2.25
C TRP A 56 4.70 -3.68 3.42
N TYR A 57 5.48 -4.74 3.39
CA TYR A 57 5.44 -5.75 4.44
C TYR A 57 5.88 -5.23 5.81
N PRO A 58 6.96 -4.46 5.94
CA PRO A 58 7.29 -3.84 7.24
C PRO A 58 6.22 -2.86 7.72
N HIS A 59 5.59 -2.13 6.80
CA HIS A 59 4.51 -1.21 7.12
C HIS A 59 3.29 -1.94 7.68
N VAL A 60 2.89 -3.03 7.05
CA VAL A 60 1.79 -3.88 7.53
C VAL A 60 2.11 -4.47 8.89
N GLU A 61 3.34 -4.95 9.08
CA GLU A 61 3.78 -5.48 10.37
C GLU A 61 3.66 -4.43 11.47
N PHE A 62 4.09 -3.21 11.20
CA PHE A 62 3.94 -2.09 12.12
C PHE A 62 2.47 -1.84 12.45
N GLU A 63 1.60 -1.76 11.45
CA GLU A 63 0.18 -1.51 11.65
C GLU A 63 -0.48 -2.61 12.50
N GLU A 64 -0.20 -3.87 12.19
CA GLU A 64 -0.82 -4.98 12.91
C GLU A 64 -0.31 -5.15 14.33
N LYS A 65 0.94 -4.79 14.60
CA LYS A 65 1.53 -4.90 15.92
C LYS A 65 1.30 -3.70 16.82
N GLU A 66 1.25 -2.49 16.27
CA GLU A 66 1.19 -1.28 17.07
C GLU A 66 -0.05 -0.42 16.83
N VAL A 67 -0.51 -0.29 15.58
CA VAL A 67 -1.64 0.60 15.27
C VAL A 67 -2.98 -0.05 15.58
N LEU A 68 -3.23 -1.23 15.04
CA LEU A 68 -4.51 -1.90 15.23
C LEU A 68 -4.79 -2.26 16.70
N PRO A 69 -3.80 -2.71 17.49
CA PRO A 69 -4.04 -2.89 18.92
C PRO A 69 -4.43 -1.60 19.65
N ALA A 70 -3.91 -0.44 19.20
CA ALA A 70 -4.23 0.85 19.81
C ALA A 70 -5.69 1.28 19.53
N ILE A 71 -6.31 0.74 18.49
CA ILE A 71 -7.72 1.01 18.14
C ILE A 71 -8.58 -0.25 18.24
N PHE A 72 -8.13 -1.20 19.06
CA PHE A 72 -8.82 -2.48 19.25
C PHE A 72 -10.30 -2.27 19.61
N GLY A 73 -11.16 -3.07 18.97
CA GLY A 73 -12.60 -2.98 19.17
C GLY A 73 -13.32 -2.08 18.16
N HIS A 74 -12.58 -1.25 17.41
CA HIS A 74 -13.22 -0.45 16.37
C HIS A 74 -13.52 -1.32 15.14
N PRO A 75 -14.71 -1.16 14.51
CA PRO A 75 -15.11 -2.00 13.36
C PRO A 75 -14.15 -1.95 12.17
N ILE A 76 -13.40 -0.84 12.00
CA ILE A 76 -12.47 -0.68 10.88
C ILE A 76 -11.31 -1.69 10.92
N VAL A 77 -10.97 -2.23 12.09
CA VAL A 77 -9.86 -3.18 12.23
C VAL A 77 -10.00 -4.37 11.29
N ASN A 78 -11.17 -4.97 11.25
CA ASN A 78 -11.42 -6.13 10.38
C ASN A 78 -11.35 -5.77 8.90
N GLU A 79 -11.82 -4.58 8.52
CA GLU A 79 -11.69 -4.10 7.14
C GLU A 79 -10.24 -3.91 6.74
N LEU A 80 -9.44 -3.32 7.62
CA LEU A 80 -8.02 -3.07 7.34
C LEU A 80 -7.24 -4.38 7.21
N LEU A 81 -7.52 -5.36 8.06
CA LEU A 81 -6.90 -6.68 7.96
C LEU A 81 -7.25 -7.37 6.64
N ALA A 82 -8.50 -7.27 6.19
CA ALA A 82 -8.92 -7.82 4.90
C ALA A 82 -8.22 -7.12 3.74
N GLU A 83 -8.04 -5.80 3.83
CA GLU A 83 -7.32 -5.02 2.82
C GLU A 83 -5.84 -5.38 2.78
N HIS A 84 -5.20 -5.58 3.93
CA HIS A 84 -3.82 -6.06 3.99
C HIS A 84 -3.65 -7.38 3.25
N LYS A 85 -4.56 -8.31 3.49
CA LYS A 85 -4.54 -9.62 2.83
C LYS A 85 -4.70 -9.48 1.32
N LYS A 86 -5.64 -8.67 0.87
CA LYS A 86 -5.90 -8.45 -0.56
C LYS A 86 -4.68 -7.83 -1.24
N ILE A 87 -4.08 -6.82 -0.63
CA ILE A 87 -2.90 -6.15 -1.18
C ILE A 87 -1.73 -7.13 -1.29
N LYS A 88 -1.52 -7.96 -0.27
CA LYS A 88 -0.51 -9.02 -0.32
C LYS A 88 -0.75 -9.98 -1.49
N GLU A 89 -1.97 -10.41 -1.69
CA GLU A 89 -2.34 -11.29 -2.80
C GLU A 89 -2.05 -10.63 -4.16
N LEU A 90 -2.31 -9.33 -4.29
CA LEU A 90 -2.03 -8.58 -5.51
C LEU A 90 -0.53 -8.46 -5.78
N ILE A 91 0.29 -8.22 -4.74
CA ILE A 91 1.74 -8.17 -4.87
C ILE A 91 2.26 -9.53 -5.35
N GLU A 92 1.82 -10.62 -4.73
CA GLU A 92 2.25 -11.97 -5.11
C GLU A 92 1.80 -12.31 -6.53
N LYS A 93 0.59 -11.91 -6.91
CA LYS A 93 0.09 -12.12 -8.27
C LYS A 93 0.90 -11.34 -9.30
N ALA A 94 1.25 -10.07 -9.00
CA ALA A 94 2.08 -9.26 -9.87
C ALA A 94 3.45 -9.91 -10.14
N LYS A 95 3.99 -10.61 -9.16
CA LYS A 95 5.28 -11.33 -9.29
C LYS A 95 5.15 -12.57 -10.15
N ARG A 96 3.99 -13.23 -10.16
CA ARG A 96 3.78 -14.51 -10.86
C ARG A 96 3.37 -14.38 -12.31
N VAL A 97 2.59 -13.35 -12.66
CA VAL A 97 2.10 -13.20 -14.03
C VAL A 97 3.26 -12.90 -14.96
N LYS A 98 3.24 -13.49 -16.15
CA LYS A 98 4.36 -13.43 -17.09
C LYS A 98 4.18 -12.39 -18.19
N SER A 99 2.94 -12.16 -18.65
CA SER A 99 2.72 -11.17 -19.70
C SER A 99 2.73 -9.76 -19.13
N MET A 100 3.27 -8.81 -19.87
CA MET A 100 3.33 -7.42 -19.45
C MET A 100 1.94 -6.82 -19.28
N GLY A 101 1.01 -7.15 -20.17
CA GLY A 101 -0.37 -6.69 -20.07
C GLY A 101 -1.05 -7.13 -18.77
N GLU A 102 -0.86 -8.40 -18.38
CA GLU A 102 -1.39 -8.91 -17.12
C GLU A 102 -0.73 -8.25 -15.91
N LYS A 103 0.60 -8.05 -15.95
CA LYS A 103 1.31 -7.35 -14.88
C LYS A 103 0.75 -5.95 -14.66
N VAL A 104 0.55 -5.20 -15.73
CA VAL A 104 0.03 -3.84 -15.63
C VAL A 104 -1.39 -3.82 -15.09
N ALA A 105 -2.22 -4.75 -15.52
CA ALA A 105 -3.58 -4.86 -15.00
C ALA A 105 -3.59 -5.12 -13.49
N VAL A 106 -2.73 -6.03 -13.02
CA VAL A 106 -2.59 -6.32 -11.58
C VAL A 106 -2.02 -5.10 -10.83
N LEU A 107 -1.02 -4.42 -11.40
CA LEU A 107 -0.42 -3.25 -10.77
C LEU A 107 -1.40 -2.09 -10.68
N ARG A 108 -2.28 -1.89 -11.66
CA ARG A 108 -3.34 -0.89 -11.58
C ARG A 108 -4.25 -1.15 -10.39
N GLU A 109 -4.67 -2.40 -10.23
CA GLU A 109 -5.50 -2.82 -9.11
C GLU A 109 -4.76 -2.64 -7.78
N LEU A 110 -3.48 -3.01 -7.74
CA LEU A 110 -2.62 -2.87 -6.56
C LEU A 110 -2.46 -1.40 -6.13
N VAL A 111 -2.12 -0.52 -7.07
CA VAL A 111 -1.94 0.90 -6.79
C VAL A 111 -3.22 1.52 -6.24
N LEU A 112 -4.36 1.23 -6.86
CA LEU A 112 -5.64 1.73 -6.40
C LEU A 112 -6.02 1.18 -5.03
N ALA A 113 -5.74 -0.10 -4.78
CA ALA A 113 -6.00 -0.72 -3.48
C ALA A 113 -5.17 -0.06 -2.37
N ILE A 114 -3.88 0.18 -2.63
CA ILE A 114 -3.00 0.84 -1.66
C ILE A 114 -3.46 2.28 -1.40
N LYS A 115 -3.76 3.03 -2.44
CA LYS A 115 -4.23 4.42 -2.30
C LYS A 115 -5.52 4.51 -1.50
N ASN A 116 -6.49 3.66 -1.81
CA ASN A 116 -7.77 3.63 -1.10
C ASN A 116 -7.60 3.23 0.36
N HIS A 117 -6.71 2.26 0.62
CA HIS A 117 -6.38 1.82 1.96
C HIS A 117 -5.76 2.95 2.79
N ILE A 118 -4.77 3.65 2.24
CA ILE A 118 -4.13 4.79 2.91
C ILE A 118 -5.15 5.90 3.19
N LYS A 119 -6.00 6.22 2.23
CA LYS A 119 -7.02 7.24 2.40
C LYS A 119 -7.97 6.88 3.54
N LYS A 120 -8.45 5.65 3.56
CA LYS A 120 -9.34 5.16 4.64
C LYS A 120 -8.67 5.29 6.00
N GLU A 121 -7.41 4.86 6.10
CA GLU A 121 -6.67 4.95 7.34
C GLU A 121 -6.44 6.40 7.77
N ASN A 122 -6.05 7.28 6.85
CA ASN A 122 -5.83 8.69 7.16
C ASN A 122 -7.12 9.41 7.59
N ASP A 123 -8.25 8.99 7.06
CA ASP A 123 -9.55 9.59 7.40
C ASP A 123 -10.04 9.16 8.79
N VAL A 124 -9.67 7.97 9.25
CA VAL A 124 -10.26 7.36 10.45
C VAL A 124 -9.28 7.26 11.62
N ILE A 125 -8.07 6.70 11.38
CA ILE A 125 -7.16 6.34 12.47
C ILE A 125 -6.65 7.54 13.28
N PRO A 126 -6.24 8.67 12.67
CA PRO A 126 -5.75 9.80 13.48
C PRO A 126 -6.74 10.29 14.52
N GLY A 127 -8.04 10.27 14.20
CA GLY A 127 -9.09 10.64 15.15
C GLY A 127 -9.26 9.66 16.30
N LEU A 128 -8.90 8.38 16.08
CA LEU A 128 -9.01 7.33 17.09
C LEU A 128 -7.79 7.27 18.03
N LEU A 129 -6.69 7.90 17.64
CA LEU A 129 -5.44 7.89 18.42
C LEU A 129 -5.30 9.11 19.35
N TYR A 130 -6.31 9.92 19.47
CA TYR A 130 -6.36 11.03 20.42
C TYR A 130 -6.67 10.58 21.84
#